data_136c39b165e15407f5b4870946b875a4
#
_entry.id   136c39b165e15407f5b4870946b875a4
#
_cell.length_a   1.000
_cell.length_b   1.000
_cell.length_c   1.000
_cell.angle_alpha   90.00
_cell.angle_beta   90.00
_cell.angle_gamma   90.00
#
_symmetry.space_group_name_H-M   'P 1'
#
loop_
_entity.id
_entity.type
_entity.pdbx_description
1 polymer ?
#
loop_
_entity_poly.entity_id
_entity_poly.type
_entity_poly.pdbx_seq_one_letter_code
_entity_poly.pdbx_strand_id
1 'polypeptide(L)'
;MTLTRRLMPPRIPGVAAWKALCTALLMALFATFPIAGSAQRTGACADFLHKLPNFSLKACDAALLQAGDGRSVKGRPLLVRDVIDDTPRLRVLVVGGIHGDELSSTSVALHWIRLAEQTPANNPNPVHWRFIPALNPDGLLGQPPRRVNANGVDLNRNFPTPHWERDAKVYWENRTRKDPRRWPGKKPLSEPESQYLFKQMQEFKPQLIVSIHAPYGVLDFDGPSVPPSRLGRLYLDQVGIFPGSLGNYGGVHKGIPVVTVELPNAMRTPLDAETRQMWLDLQRWMADKLWPAPGDKVK
;
A
#
# COMPACT_ATOMS: atom_id res chain seq x y z
N MET A 1 -50.68 -60.66 -63.32
CA MET A 1 -50.11 -61.25 -62.09
C MET A 1 -48.76 -60.65 -61.84
N THR A 2 -48.70 -59.66 -61.05
CA THR A 2 -47.48 -58.88 -60.76
C THR A 2 -47.15 -59.01 -59.29
N LEU A 3 -46.04 -59.68 -58.96
CA LEU A 3 -45.52 -59.86 -57.59
C LEU A 3 -44.71 -58.60 -57.18
N THR A 4 -45.21 -57.93 -56.25
CA THR A 4 -44.48 -56.83 -55.59
C THR A 4 -43.65 -57.36 -54.42
N ARG A 5 -42.32 -57.30 -54.54
CA ARG A 5 -41.35 -57.55 -53.48
C ARG A 5 -41.32 -56.35 -52.53
N ARG A 6 -41.65 -56.56 -51.24
CA ARG A 6 -41.43 -55.61 -50.17
C ARG A 6 -39.97 -55.68 -49.74
N LEU A 7 -39.26 -54.54 -49.82
CA LEU A 7 -37.93 -54.34 -49.26
C LEU A 7 -38.08 -53.97 -47.78
N MET A 8 -37.40 -54.71 -46.90
CA MET A 8 -37.28 -54.36 -45.48
C MET A 8 -36.27 -53.21 -45.32
N PRO A 9 -36.52 -52.23 -44.39
CA PRO A 9 -35.55 -51.19 -44.10
C PRO A 9 -34.39 -51.68 -43.17
N PRO A 10 -33.19 -51.12 -43.29
CA PRO A 10 -32.03 -51.49 -42.46
C PRO A 10 -32.24 -51.18 -40.98
N ARG A 11 -31.85 -52.14 -40.15
CA ARG A 11 -31.82 -51.94 -38.66
C ARG A 11 -30.70 -50.95 -38.27
N ILE A 12 -31.06 -49.85 -37.61
CA ILE A 12 -30.16 -48.92 -37.03
C ILE A 12 -29.65 -49.52 -35.69
N PRO A 13 -28.33 -49.51 -35.38
CA PRO A 13 -27.82 -50.02 -34.12
C PRO A 13 -28.26 -49.09 -32.98
N GLY A 14 -28.63 -49.70 -31.86
CA GLY A 14 -29.31 -49.07 -30.75
C GLY A 14 -28.54 -47.97 -30.00
N VAL A 15 -29.32 -47.05 -29.51
CA VAL A 15 -28.99 -45.81 -28.76
C VAL A 15 -28.28 -46.07 -27.41
N ALA A 16 -27.97 -47.34 -27.07
CA ALA A 16 -27.35 -47.72 -25.80
C ALA A 16 -25.83 -47.45 -25.71
N ALA A 17 -25.13 -47.30 -26.83
CA ALA A 17 -23.66 -47.09 -26.84
C ALA A 17 -23.23 -45.62 -26.62
N TRP A 18 -24.14 -44.64 -26.76
CA TRP A 18 -23.80 -43.22 -26.62
C TRP A 18 -23.97 -42.66 -25.22
N LYS A 19 -24.70 -43.35 -24.32
CA LYS A 19 -24.86 -42.93 -22.92
C LYS A 19 -23.64 -43.21 -22.04
N ALA A 20 -22.78 -44.13 -22.42
CA ALA A 20 -21.58 -44.48 -21.67
C ALA A 20 -20.38 -43.57 -22.00
N LEU A 21 -20.36 -42.90 -23.16
CA LEU A 21 -19.27 -42.00 -23.54
C LEU A 21 -19.44 -40.55 -22.97
N CYS A 22 -20.67 -40.12 -22.77
CA CYS A 22 -20.93 -38.77 -22.22
C CYS A 22 -20.73 -38.66 -20.68
N THR A 23 -20.86 -39.77 -19.94
CA THR A 23 -20.63 -39.80 -18.50
C THR A 23 -19.16 -39.87 -18.11
N ALA A 24 -18.29 -40.41 -18.98
CA ALA A 24 -16.84 -40.45 -18.75
C ALA A 24 -16.13 -39.11 -19.04
N LEU A 25 -16.70 -38.24 -19.85
CA LEU A 25 -16.11 -36.93 -20.20
C LEU A 25 -16.48 -35.81 -19.21
N LEU A 26 -17.52 -36.02 -18.39
CA LEU A 26 -17.93 -35.02 -17.35
C LEU A 26 -17.23 -35.18 -16.01
N MET A 27 -16.54 -36.31 -15.78
CA MET A 27 -15.75 -36.52 -14.56
C MET A 27 -14.27 -36.08 -14.63
N ALA A 28 -13.77 -35.72 -15.81
CA ALA A 28 -12.36 -35.33 -16.01
C ALA A 28 -12.12 -33.81 -15.96
N LEU A 29 -13.13 -32.98 -15.71
CA LEU A 29 -13.02 -31.51 -15.67
C LEU A 29 -13.10 -30.90 -14.26
N PHE A 30 -13.12 -31.73 -13.22
CA PHE A 30 -12.79 -31.28 -11.86
C PHE A 30 -11.29 -31.50 -11.57
N ALA A 31 -10.43 -31.11 -12.50
CA ALA A 31 -9.01 -30.98 -12.24
C ALA A 31 -8.79 -29.70 -11.47
N THR A 32 -8.70 -29.85 -10.15
CA THR A 32 -7.80 -29.12 -9.24
C THR A 32 -7.33 -27.76 -9.77
N PHE A 33 -8.10 -26.70 -9.54
CA PHE A 33 -7.48 -25.38 -9.39
C PHE A 33 -6.60 -25.46 -8.15
N PRO A 34 -5.28 -25.28 -8.25
CA PRO A 34 -4.46 -25.18 -7.08
C PRO A 34 -4.92 -23.92 -6.33
N ILE A 35 -5.38 -24.09 -5.10
CA ILE A 35 -5.51 -22.99 -4.14
C ILE A 35 -4.08 -22.52 -3.83
N ALA A 36 -3.47 -21.82 -4.79
CA ALA A 36 -2.12 -21.26 -4.68
C ALA A 36 -2.11 -19.92 -3.90
N GLY A 37 -3.16 -19.66 -3.10
CA GLY A 37 -3.33 -18.36 -2.45
C GLY A 37 -2.89 -18.27 -0.98
N SER A 38 -2.77 -19.39 -0.23
CA SER A 38 -2.55 -19.30 1.22
C SER A 38 -1.08 -19.41 1.66
N ALA A 39 -0.25 -20.20 0.98
CA ALA A 39 1.14 -20.41 1.38
C ALA A 39 2.04 -19.19 1.08
N GLN A 40 1.70 -18.37 0.08
CA GLN A 40 2.46 -17.17 -0.27
C GLN A 40 2.14 -15.96 0.63
N ARG A 41 0.99 -15.97 1.32
CA ARG A 41 0.56 -14.89 2.23
C ARG A 41 1.32 -14.90 3.56
N THR A 42 1.54 -16.06 4.14
CA THR A 42 2.28 -16.20 5.41
C THR A 42 3.77 -15.89 5.25
N GLY A 43 4.38 -16.21 4.11
CA GLY A 43 5.80 -15.96 3.88
C GLY A 43 6.19 -14.49 3.82
N ALA A 44 5.39 -13.65 3.16
CA ALA A 44 5.74 -12.25 2.92
C ALA A 44 5.75 -11.39 4.21
N CYS A 45 4.81 -11.66 5.13
CA CYS A 45 4.75 -10.94 6.39
C CYS A 45 5.66 -11.57 7.47
N ALA A 46 5.92 -12.87 7.41
CA ALA A 46 6.82 -13.55 8.34
C ALA A 46 8.23 -12.94 8.33
N ASP A 47 8.71 -12.49 7.17
CA ASP A 47 10.02 -11.83 7.07
C ASP A 47 10.12 -10.55 7.91
N PHE A 48 9.00 -9.84 8.13
CA PHE A 48 8.98 -8.62 8.93
C PHE A 48 8.84 -8.87 10.43
N LEU A 49 8.22 -9.99 10.83
CA LEU A 49 7.81 -10.22 12.22
C LEU A 49 8.95 -10.14 13.23
N HIS A 50 10.11 -10.73 12.92
CA HIS A 50 11.24 -10.72 13.82
C HIS A 50 11.94 -9.35 13.92
N LYS A 51 11.55 -8.40 13.08
CA LYS A 51 12.05 -7.01 13.10
C LYS A 51 11.07 -6.05 13.73
N LEU A 52 9.76 -6.31 13.62
CA LEU A 52 8.74 -5.38 14.07
C LEU A 52 8.43 -5.61 15.57
N PRO A 53 8.68 -4.61 16.42
CA PRO A 53 8.35 -4.72 17.83
C PRO A 53 6.82 -4.80 18.00
N ASN A 54 6.38 -5.70 18.91
CA ASN A 54 4.98 -5.85 19.29
C ASN A 54 4.01 -6.26 18.16
N PHE A 55 4.52 -6.91 17.11
CA PHE A 55 3.67 -7.40 16.03
C PHE A 55 3.70 -8.94 15.99
N SER A 56 2.53 -9.58 16.04
CA SER A 56 2.41 -11.03 16.07
C SER A 56 2.14 -11.63 14.69
N LEU A 57 2.47 -12.93 14.50
CA LEU A 57 2.12 -13.66 13.28
C LEU A 57 0.61 -13.58 13.00
N LYS A 58 -0.23 -13.74 14.02
CA LYS A 58 -1.69 -13.61 13.89
C LYS A 58 -2.12 -12.25 13.35
N ALA A 59 -1.50 -11.17 13.83
CA ALA A 59 -1.81 -9.82 13.34
C ALA A 59 -1.33 -9.61 11.89
N CYS A 60 -0.20 -10.22 11.53
CA CYS A 60 0.35 -10.24 10.19
C CYS A 60 -0.57 -10.96 9.19
N ASP A 61 -1.02 -12.16 9.55
CA ASP A 61 -1.95 -12.94 8.72
C ASP A 61 -3.29 -12.23 8.56
N ALA A 62 -3.77 -11.60 9.64
CA ALA A 62 -5.01 -10.82 9.62
C ALA A 62 -4.91 -9.56 8.73
N ALA A 63 -3.71 -9.01 8.51
CA ALA A 63 -3.54 -7.86 7.62
C ALA A 63 -3.78 -8.18 6.14
N LEU A 64 -3.87 -9.46 5.77
CA LEU A 64 -4.17 -9.96 4.42
C LEU A 64 -3.38 -9.23 3.32
N LEU A 65 -2.10 -9.01 3.57
CA LEU A 65 -1.21 -8.33 2.62
C LEU A 65 -1.07 -9.13 1.33
N GLN A 66 -1.05 -8.43 0.22
CA GLN A 66 -0.86 -9.00 -1.11
C GLN A 66 0.45 -8.48 -1.71
N ALA A 67 1.11 -9.30 -2.52
CA ALA A 67 2.22 -8.83 -3.31
C ALA A 67 1.70 -7.90 -4.42
N GLY A 68 2.14 -6.64 -4.39
CA GLY A 68 1.97 -5.73 -5.51
C GLY A 68 2.81 -6.16 -6.72
N ASP A 69 2.66 -5.46 -7.82
CA ASP A 69 3.44 -5.67 -9.04
C ASP A 69 4.86 -5.07 -8.97
N GLY A 70 5.14 -4.27 -7.94
CA GLY A 70 6.47 -3.71 -7.67
C GLY A 70 7.39 -4.67 -6.93
N ARG A 71 8.70 -4.46 -7.15
CA ARG A 71 9.78 -5.16 -6.45
C ARG A 71 10.79 -4.15 -5.92
N SER A 72 11.41 -4.45 -4.78
CA SER A 72 12.57 -3.69 -4.30
C SER A 72 13.81 -3.99 -5.14
N VAL A 73 14.90 -3.25 -4.91
CA VAL A 73 16.20 -3.49 -5.55
C VAL A 73 16.65 -4.96 -5.42
N LYS A 74 16.39 -5.60 -4.27
CA LYS A 74 16.74 -7.02 -4.04
C LYS A 74 15.64 -7.99 -4.50
N GLY A 75 14.65 -7.54 -5.28
CA GLY A 75 13.58 -8.38 -5.82
C GLY A 75 12.48 -8.74 -4.82
N ARG A 76 12.44 -8.16 -3.61
CA ARG A 76 11.38 -8.40 -2.63
C ARG A 76 10.07 -7.80 -3.10
N PRO A 77 8.94 -8.49 -2.95
CA PRO A 77 7.64 -7.92 -3.30
C PRO A 77 7.33 -6.69 -2.44
N LEU A 78 6.81 -5.65 -3.06
CA LEU A 78 6.23 -4.52 -2.34
C LEU A 78 4.79 -4.89 -1.98
N LEU A 79 4.52 -4.96 -0.68
CA LEU A 79 3.25 -5.46 -0.17
C LEU A 79 2.22 -4.34 -0.12
N VAL A 80 0.98 -4.69 -0.47
CA VAL A 80 -0.15 -3.77 -0.50
C VAL A 80 -1.37 -4.40 0.16
N ARG A 81 -2.23 -3.58 0.76
CA ARG A 81 -3.56 -3.95 1.21
C ARG A 81 -4.57 -2.87 0.84
N ASP A 82 -5.61 -3.26 0.13
CA ASP A 82 -6.79 -2.42 -0.06
C ASP A 82 -7.87 -2.80 0.98
N VAL A 83 -8.42 -1.81 1.66
CA VAL A 83 -9.63 -1.91 2.49
C VAL A 83 -10.65 -0.95 1.91
N ILE A 84 -11.78 -1.47 1.46
CA ILE A 84 -12.75 -0.73 0.66
C ILE A 84 -14.10 -0.77 1.38
N ASP A 85 -14.58 0.38 1.81
CA ASP A 85 -15.94 0.54 2.31
C ASP A 85 -16.95 0.51 1.14
N ASP A 86 -18.23 0.26 1.43
CA ASP A 86 -19.26 0.32 0.42
C ASP A 86 -19.34 1.72 -0.18
N THR A 87 -19.35 1.82 -1.52
CA THR A 87 -19.43 3.09 -2.26
C THR A 87 -18.45 4.18 -1.78
N PRO A 88 -17.12 3.94 -1.83
CA PRO A 88 -16.14 4.86 -1.28
C PRO A 88 -16.16 6.20 -2.01
N ARG A 89 -16.09 7.29 -1.23
CA ARG A 89 -16.09 8.67 -1.75
C ARG A 89 -14.71 9.34 -1.64
N LEU A 90 -13.81 8.75 -0.90
CA LEU A 90 -12.45 9.24 -0.71
C LEU A 90 -11.45 8.10 -0.90
N ARG A 91 -10.36 8.35 -1.59
CA ARG A 91 -9.23 7.43 -1.73
C ARG A 91 -8.05 7.92 -0.92
N VAL A 92 -7.58 7.09 0.01
CA VAL A 92 -6.47 7.42 0.91
C VAL A 92 -5.34 6.43 0.73
N LEU A 93 -4.15 6.94 0.42
CA LEU A 93 -2.92 6.15 0.31
C LEU A 93 -2.11 6.31 1.59
N VAL A 94 -1.91 5.20 2.32
CA VAL A 94 -1.10 5.16 3.54
C VAL A 94 0.23 4.48 3.24
N VAL A 95 1.35 5.16 3.51
CA VAL A 95 2.70 4.67 3.25
C VAL A 95 3.47 4.62 4.57
N GLY A 96 3.93 3.42 4.93
CA GLY A 96 4.89 3.20 6.02
C GLY A 96 6.22 2.71 5.49
N GLY A 97 7.25 2.75 6.32
CA GLY A 97 8.55 2.17 6.03
C GLY A 97 9.22 2.67 4.73
N ILE A 98 9.04 3.94 4.37
CA ILE A 98 9.82 4.59 3.30
C ILE A 98 11.29 4.67 3.71
N HIS A 99 11.55 4.86 5.02
CA HIS A 99 12.85 4.66 5.62
C HIS A 99 12.84 3.33 6.37
N GLY A 100 13.76 2.44 6.04
CA GLY A 100 13.75 1.08 6.57
C GLY A 100 14.15 0.96 8.05
N ASP A 101 14.81 1.97 8.63
CA ASP A 101 15.17 2.02 10.04
C ASP A 101 14.09 2.67 10.94
N GLU A 102 12.95 3.03 10.38
CA GLU A 102 11.79 3.55 11.10
C GLU A 102 10.74 2.44 11.30
N LEU A 103 11.08 1.40 12.08
CA LEU A 103 10.27 0.18 12.24
C LEU A 103 8.87 0.46 12.77
N SER A 104 8.74 1.47 13.65
CA SER A 104 7.46 1.89 14.20
C SER A 104 6.48 2.36 13.12
N SER A 105 6.97 2.96 12.03
CA SER A 105 6.13 3.44 10.92
C SER A 105 5.43 2.27 10.22
N THR A 106 6.15 1.19 9.94
CA THR A 106 5.59 -0.05 9.40
C THR A 106 4.60 -0.68 10.36
N SER A 107 4.93 -0.74 11.66
CA SER A 107 4.03 -1.30 12.68
C SER A 107 2.72 -0.53 12.78
N VAL A 108 2.76 0.81 12.80
CA VAL A 108 1.54 1.64 12.84
C VAL A 108 0.71 1.45 11.56
N ALA A 109 1.32 1.41 10.38
CA ALA A 109 0.59 1.14 9.14
C ALA A 109 -0.16 -0.20 9.19
N LEU A 110 0.48 -1.25 9.70
CA LEU A 110 -0.15 -2.56 9.89
C LEU A 110 -1.27 -2.55 10.94
N HIS A 111 -1.12 -1.80 12.03
CA HIS A 111 -2.20 -1.60 13.01
C HIS A 111 -3.39 -0.86 12.40
N TRP A 112 -3.14 0.13 11.55
CA TRP A 112 -4.20 0.90 10.88
C TRP A 112 -4.97 0.10 9.84
N ILE A 113 -4.36 -0.88 9.18
CA ILE A 113 -5.09 -1.84 8.33
C ILE A 113 -6.21 -2.51 9.16
N ARG A 114 -5.87 -3.03 10.35
CA ARG A 114 -6.85 -3.67 11.24
C ARG A 114 -7.96 -2.71 11.68
N LEU A 115 -7.62 -1.45 11.95
CA LEU A 115 -8.61 -0.44 12.33
C LEU A 115 -9.54 -0.08 11.16
N ALA A 116 -9.01 -0.01 9.95
CA ALA A 116 -9.79 0.19 8.74
C ALA A 116 -10.77 -0.97 8.50
N GLU A 117 -10.33 -2.22 8.67
CA GLU A 117 -11.19 -3.42 8.53
C GLU A 117 -12.29 -3.52 9.60
N GLN A 118 -12.13 -2.84 10.74
CA GLN A 118 -13.13 -2.78 11.80
C GLN A 118 -14.16 -1.65 11.60
N THR A 119 -14.06 -0.89 10.52
CA THR A 119 -15.03 0.17 10.19
C THR A 119 -16.40 -0.46 9.93
N PRO A 120 -17.49 0.04 10.56
CA PRO A 120 -18.82 -0.49 10.33
C PRO A 120 -19.29 -0.33 8.87
N ALA A 121 -20.07 -1.29 8.36
CA ALA A 121 -20.59 -1.25 6.98
C ALA A 121 -21.45 0.00 6.67
N ASN A 122 -22.06 0.60 7.69
CA ASN A 122 -22.86 1.84 7.57
C ASN A 122 -22.04 3.10 7.87
N ASN A 123 -20.72 3.07 7.64
CA ASN A 123 -19.85 4.23 7.81
C ASN A 123 -20.38 5.42 7.00
N PRO A 124 -20.72 6.57 7.63
CA PRO A 124 -21.21 7.75 6.91
C PRO A 124 -20.14 8.37 6.00
N ASN A 125 -18.90 8.01 6.24
CA ASN A 125 -17.71 8.49 5.53
C ASN A 125 -16.94 7.32 4.89
N PRO A 126 -17.46 6.67 3.83
CA PRO A 126 -16.85 5.50 3.24
C PRO A 126 -15.56 5.84 2.48
N VAL A 127 -14.50 5.10 2.75
CA VAL A 127 -13.14 5.31 2.23
C VAL A 127 -12.64 4.08 1.50
N HIS A 128 -11.92 4.29 0.41
CA HIS A 128 -11.02 3.29 -0.15
C HIS A 128 -9.61 3.57 0.37
N TRP A 129 -9.18 2.76 1.32
CA TRP A 129 -7.83 2.79 1.85
C TRP A 129 -6.92 1.89 1.03
N ARG A 130 -5.77 2.41 0.63
CA ARG A 130 -4.65 1.61 0.12
C ARG A 130 -3.46 1.78 1.04
N PHE A 131 -2.97 0.67 1.60
CA PHE A 131 -1.82 0.64 2.49
C PHE A 131 -0.62 0.03 1.79
N ILE A 132 0.54 0.67 1.91
CA ILE A 132 1.87 0.15 1.57
C ILE A 132 2.69 0.20 2.86
N PRO A 133 2.64 -0.84 3.73
CA PRO A 133 3.17 -0.75 5.08
C PRO A 133 4.70 -0.70 5.15
N ALA A 134 5.41 -1.20 4.13
CA ALA A 134 6.86 -1.21 4.05
C ALA A 134 7.33 -0.93 2.62
N LEU A 135 7.49 0.35 2.28
CA LEU A 135 7.94 0.74 0.93
C LEU A 135 9.42 0.34 0.69
N ASN A 136 10.24 0.33 1.74
CA ASN A 136 11.67 -0.03 1.69
C ASN A 136 11.95 -1.34 2.45
N PRO A 137 11.52 -2.49 1.94
CA PRO A 137 11.73 -3.76 2.62
C PRO A 137 13.22 -4.15 2.72
N ASP A 138 14.05 -3.69 1.80
CA ASP A 138 15.49 -3.98 1.82
C ASP A 138 16.22 -3.23 2.94
N GLY A 139 15.82 -1.99 3.18
CA GLY A 139 16.32 -1.20 4.31
C GLY A 139 15.83 -1.77 5.64
N LEU A 140 14.53 -2.11 5.74
CA LEU A 140 13.91 -2.65 6.94
C LEU A 140 14.54 -3.98 7.37
N LEU A 141 14.74 -4.89 6.43
CA LEU A 141 15.32 -6.22 6.67
C LEU A 141 16.86 -6.20 6.73
N GLY A 142 17.47 -5.03 6.57
CA GLY A 142 18.91 -4.86 6.75
C GLY A 142 19.36 -5.22 8.17
N GLN A 143 20.67 -5.51 8.32
CA GLN A 143 21.29 -5.78 9.61
C GLN A 143 22.54 -4.90 9.80
N PRO A 144 22.41 -3.80 10.55
CA PRO A 144 21.18 -3.23 11.14
C PRO A 144 20.21 -2.70 10.08
N PRO A 145 18.94 -2.41 10.42
CA PRO A 145 18.02 -1.70 9.55
C PRO A 145 18.60 -0.37 9.09
N ARG A 146 18.29 0.04 7.85
CA ARG A 146 18.87 1.24 7.25
C ARG A 146 17.79 2.14 6.67
N ARG A 147 17.99 3.46 6.80
CA ARG A 147 17.13 4.48 6.21
C ARG A 147 16.95 4.30 4.71
N VAL A 148 18.07 4.17 4.01
CA VAL A 148 18.16 4.09 2.55
C VAL A 148 17.80 2.70 2.02
N ASN A 149 17.45 2.60 0.75
CA ASN A 149 17.23 1.31 0.09
C ASN A 149 18.54 0.54 -0.16
N ALA A 150 18.49 -0.57 -0.88
CA ALA A 150 19.67 -1.40 -1.13
C ALA A 150 20.73 -0.70 -2.00
N ASN A 151 20.35 0.28 -2.82
CA ASN A 151 21.28 1.12 -3.61
C ASN A 151 21.86 2.29 -2.79
N GLY A 152 21.47 2.45 -1.52
CA GLY A 152 21.92 3.56 -0.69
C GLY A 152 21.17 4.86 -0.94
N VAL A 153 20.01 4.85 -1.57
CA VAL A 153 19.20 6.02 -1.89
C VAL A 153 18.15 6.29 -0.81
N ASP A 154 18.04 7.53 -0.36
CA ASP A 154 16.92 8.02 0.44
C ASP A 154 15.69 8.15 -0.45
N LEU A 155 14.75 7.20 -0.34
CA LEU A 155 13.55 7.16 -1.17
C LEU A 155 12.68 8.41 -1.01
N ASN A 156 12.72 9.05 0.19
CA ASN A 156 12.01 10.31 0.44
C ASN A 156 12.82 11.55 -0.04
N ARG A 157 13.74 11.36 -0.98
CA ARG A 157 14.47 12.39 -1.73
C ARG A 157 14.49 12.06 -3.23
N ASN A 158 13.79 11.01 -3.66
CA ASN A 158 13.88 10.47 -5.01
C ASN A 158 12.65 10.75 -5.89
N PHE A 159 11.65 11.52 -5.40
CA PHE A 159 10.47 11.90 -6.20
C PHE A 159 10.77 13.08 -7.13
N PRO A 160 10.07 13.15 -8.30
CA PRO A 160 10.35 14.14 -9.36
C PRO A 160 9.73 15.51 -9.02
N THR A 161 10.29 16.19 -8.02
CA THR A 161 9.95 17.59 -7.73
C THR A 161 10.57 18.52 -8.80
N PRO A 162 10.03 19.72 -9.02
CA PRO A 162 10.65 20.66 -9.96
C PRO A 162 12.11 20.91 -9.69
N HIS A 163 12.87 21.03 -10.75
CA HIS A 163 14.31 21.29 -10.69
C HIS A 163 15.10 20.30 -9.83
N TRP A 164 14.59 19.07 -9.68
CA TRP A 164 15.18 18.04 -8.84
C TRP A 164 16.68 17.83 -9.15
N GLU A 165 17.07 17.80 -10.43
CA GLU A 165 18.44 17.57 -10.88
C GLU A 165 19.43 18.59 -10.30
N ARG A 166 18.99 19.84 -10.11
CA ARG A 166 19.75 20.90 -9.48
C ARG A 166 19.60 20.87 -7.97
N ASP A 167 18.35 20.90 -7.49
CA ASP A 167 18.05 21.22 -6.10
C ASP A 167 18.32 20.07 -5.14
N ALA A 168 18.07 18.82 -5.56
CA ALA A 168 18.33 17.67 -4.71
C ALA A 168 19.81 17.45 -4.46
N LYS A 169 20.65 17.65 -5.50
CA LYS A 169 22.09 17.53 -5.37
C LYS A 169 22.67 18.67 -4.51
N VAL A 170 22.28 19.92 -4.78
CA VAL A 170 22.73 21.10 -4.01
C VAL A 170 22.31 20.96 -2.54
N TYR A 171 21.08 20.51 -2.28
CA TYR A 171 20.62 20.25 -0.92
C TYR A 171 21.48 19.18 -0.23
N TRP A 172 21.71 18.05 -0.88
CA TRP A 172 22.49 16.94 -0.33
C TRP A 172 23.94 17.40 -0.04
N GLU A 173 24.59 18.11 -0.97
CA GLU A 173 25.96 18.56 -0.80
C GLU A 173 26.11 19.62 0.28
N ASN A 174 25.26 20.66 0.26
CA ASN A 174 25.45 21.85 1.06
C ASN A 174 24.72 21.80 2.40
N ARG A 175 23.50 21.27 2.44
CA ARG A 175 22.69 21.25 3.65
C ARG A 175 22.91 19.98 4.48
N THR A 176 23.13 18.86 3.84
CA THR A 176 23.37 17.60 4.56
C THR A 176 24.85 17.22 4.64
N ARG A 177 25.75 18.02 4.05
CA ARG A 177 27.20 17.74 3.99
C ARG A 177 27.52 16.37 3.41
N LYS A 178 26.80 15.98 2.37
CA LYS A 178 26.90 14.67 1.69
C LYS A 178 26.65 13.48 2.62
N ASP A 179 25.77 13.64 3.62
CA ASP A 179 25.34 12.52 4.46
C ASP A 179 24.81 11.39 3.57
N PRO A 180 25.43 10.20 3.59
CA PRO A 180 25.03 9.07 2.74
C PRO A 180 23.61 8.59 3.06
N ARG A 181 23.11 8.85 4.27
CA ARG A 181 21.72 8.53 4.64
C ARG A 181 20.68 9.40 3.93
N ARG A 182 21.11 10.50 3.27
CA ARG A 182 20.23 11.47 2.62
C ARG A 182 20.53 11.62 1.13
N TRP A 183 21.26 10.65 0.56
CA TRP A 183 21.58 10.70 -0.86
C TRP A 183 20.32 10.52 -1.73
N PRO A 184 20.01 11.46 -2.63
CA PRO A 184 18.75 11.46 -3.38
C PRO A 184 18.74 10.50 -4.58
N GLY A 185 19.84 9.82 -4.87
CA GLY A 185 20.01 9.00 -6.07
C GLY A 185 20.61 9.78 -7.25
N LYS A 186 20.78 9.08 -8.38
CA LYS A 186 21.40 9.65 -9.59
C LYS A 186 20.45 10.54 -10.40
N LYS A 187 19.16 10.25 -10.35
CA LYS A 187 18.08 10.96 -11.04
C LYS A 187 16.77 10.75 -10.26
N PRO A 188 15.75 11.58 -10.48
CA PRO A 188 14.44 11.33 -9.88
C PRO A 188 13.91 9.98 -10.35
N LEU A 189 13.23 9.27 -9.49
CA LEU A 189 12.69 7.93 -9.73
C LEU A 189 13.78 6.95 -10.24
N SER A 190 15.00 7.06 -9.74
CA SER A 190 16.06 6.09 -10.05
C SER A 190 15.79 4.73 -9.41
N GLU A 191 14.99 4.69 -8.35
CA GLU A 191 14.79 3.51 -7.52
C GLU A 191 13.45 2.82 -7.80
N PRO A 192 13.41 1.48 -7.87
CA PRO A 192 12.19 0.75 -8.18
C PRO A 192 11.07 0.97 -7.14
N GLU A 193 11.43 1.18 -5.87
CA GLU A 193 10.48 1.48 -4.80
C GLU A 193 9.81 2.86 -5.00
N SER A 194 10.60 3.88 -5.38
CA SER A 194 10.07 5.21 -5.70
C SER A 194 9.20 5.18 -6.95
N GLN A 195 9.61 4.43 -7.98
CA GLN A 195 8.81 4.22 -9.20
C GLN A 195 7.48 3.54 -8.88
N TYR A 196 7.51 2.53 -8.01
CA TYR A 196 6.29 1.84 -7.59
C TYR A 196 5.32 2.78 -6.88
N LEU A 197 5.77 3.55 -5.88
CA LEU A 197 4.90 4.49 -5.20
C LEU A 197 4.37 5.58 -6.14
N PHE A 198 5.22 6.09 -7.02
CA PHE A 198 4.83 7.05 -8.06
C PHE A 198 3.72 6.46 -8.96
N LYS A 199 3.87 5.21 -9.42
CA LYS A 199 2.84 4.49 -10.19
C LYS A 199 1.55 4.34 -9.39
N GLN A 200 1.63 3.95 -8.11
CA GLN A 200 0.46 3.84 -7.24
C GLN A 200 -0.28 5.19 -7.11
N MET A 201 0.43 6.29 -6.99
CA MET A 201 -0.19 7.62 -6.97
C MET A 201 -0.94 7.93 -8.28
N GLN A 202 -0.40 7.53 -9.43
CA GLN A 202 -1.04 7.77 -10.73
C GLN A 202 -2.26 6.89 -10.98
N GLU A 203 -2.19 5.61 -10.61
CA GLU A 203 -3.25 4.62 -10.85
C GLU A 203 -4.37 4.71 -9.82
N PHE A 204 -4.03 4.76 -8.54
CA PHE A 204 -4.98 4.84 -7.45
C PHE A 204 -5.61 6.23 -7.33
N LYS A 205 -4.91 7.28 -7.76
CA LYS A 205 -5.35 8.68 -7.70
C LYS A 205 -5.84 9.06 -6.30
N PRO A 206 -4.98 8.99 -5.29
CA PRO A 206 -5.36 9.31 -3.92
C PRO A 206 -5.77 10.78 -3.80
N GLN A 207 -6.71 11.07 -2.92
CA GLN A 207 -7.13 12.41 -2.55
C GLN A 207 -6.51 12.83 -1.22
N LEU A 208 -5.87 11.90 -0.54
CA LEU A 208 -5.02 12.09 0.64
C LEU A 208 -3.90 11.08 0.62
N ILE A 209 -2.71 11.51 0.99
CA ILE A 209 -1.59 10.64 1.30
C ILE A 209 -1.26 10.79 2.78
N VAL A 210 -1.09 9.66 3.47
CA VAL A 210 -0.57 9.63 4.84
C VAL A 210 0.78 8.94 4.81
N SER A 211 1.84 9.67 5.14
CA SER A 211 3.21 9.19 5.20
C SER A 211 3.63 9.02 6.65
N ILE A 212 3.94 7.78 7.06
CA ILE A 212 4.29 7.49 8.45
C ILE A 212 5.79 7.38 8.58
N HIS A 213 6.35 8.17 9.47
CA HIS A 213 7.77 8.34 9.75
C HIS A 213 8.08 8.29 11.24
N ALA A 214 9.37 8.42 11.58
CA ALA A 214 9.92 8.63 12.92
C ALA A 214 11.34 9.24 12.81
N PRO A 215 11.94 9.87 13.84
CA PRO A 215 11.54 9.86 15.25
C PRO A 215 11.14 11.23 15.82
N TYR A 216 10.66 12.20 15.05
CA TYR A 216 10.56 13.59 15.50
C TYR A 216 9.42 13.87 16.49
N GLY A 217 8.40 13.03 16.60
CA GLY A 217 7.31 13.21 17.55
C GLY A 217 6.36 14.36 17.20
N VAL A 218 6.19 14.68 15.93
CA VAL A 218 5.36 15.78 15.44
C VAL A 218 4.43 15.34 14.32
N LEU A 219 3.53 16.21 13.93
CA LEU A 219 2.71 16.09 12.75
C LEU A 219 3.15 17.14 11.75
N ASP A 220 3.43 16.75 10.51
CA ASP A 220 3.74 17.66 9.42
C ASP A 220 2.69 17.56 8.31
N PHE A 221 2.55 18.61 7.50
CA PHE A 221 1.53 18.68 6.47
C PHE A 221 2.01 19.48 5.26
N ASP A 222 1.84 18.89 4.09
CA ASP A 222 2.05 19.54 2.80
C ASP A 222 0.76 19.50 1.98
N GLY A 223 0.37 20.64 1.40
CA GLY A 223 -0.77 20.68 0.47
C GLY A 223 -1.71 21.85 0.67
N PRO A 224 -2.77 21.93 -0.17
CA PRO A 224 -3.65 23.11 -0.21
C PRO A 224 -4.75 23.12 0.86
N SER A 225 -4.98 21.98 1.54
CA SER A 225 -6.07 21.88 2.53
C SER A 225 -5.66 22.46 3.88
N VAL A 226 -6.65 22.71 4.74
CA VAL A 226 -6.39 23.10 6.14
C VAL A 226 -5.80 21.88 6.87
N PRO A 227 -4.59 22.01 7.45
CA PRO A 227 -3.92 20.89 8.11
C PRO A 227 -4.67 20.42 9.36
N PRO A 228 -4.51 19.14 9.77
CA PRO A 228 -4.88 18.72 11.11
C PRO A 228 -3.99 19.40 12.15
N SER A 229 -4.58 19.96 13.23
CA SER A 229 -3.81 20.59 14.29
C SER A 229 -3.05 19.57 15.15
N ARG A 230 -3.57 18.35 15.23
CA ARG A 230 -2.95 17.23 15.94
C ARG A 230 -3.52 15.88 15.49
N LEU A 231 -2.75 14.81 15.69
CA LEU A 231 -3.20 13.41 15.69
C LEU A 231 -2.69 12.72 16.97
N GLY A 232 -3.59 12.36 17.88
CA GLY A 232 -3.22 11.86 19.19
C GLY A 232 -2.42 12.92 19.97
N ARG A 233 -1.17 12.59 20.28
CA ARG A 233 -0.23 13.49 20.97
C ARG A 233 0.74 14.21 20.02
N LEU A 234 0.65 13.98 18.72
CA LEU A 234 1.46 14.64 17.72
C LEU A 234 0.79 15.95 17.32
N TYR A 235 1.46 17.06 17.59
CA TYR A 235 0.98 18.39 17.21
C TYR A 235 1.63 18.82 15.91
N LEU A 236 0.90 19.67 15.16
CA LEU A 236 1.39 20.23 13.91
C LEU A 236 2.64 21.08 14.18
N ASP A 237 3.74 20.65 13.56
CA ASP A 237 5.01 21.37 13.54
C ASP A 237 5.73 21.02 12.23
N GLN A 238 6.00 22.03 11.39
CA GLN A 238 6.52 21.81 10.05
C GLN A 238 7.96 21.32 10.10
N VAL A 239 8.17 20.11 9.60
CA VAL A 239 9.52 19.53 9.43
C VAL A 239 10.26 20.19 8.27
N GLY A 240 9.52 20.64 7.26
CA GLY A 240 10.03 21.40 6.14
C GLY A 240 9.88 20.69 4.77
N ILE A 241 10.00 21.50 3.73
CA ILE A 241 9.86 21.07 2.33
C ILE A 241 11.24 20.73 1.76
N PHE A 242 11.42 19.50 1.31
CA PHE A 242 12.71 19.03 0.81
C PHE A 242 12.63 18.65 -0.68
N PRO A 243 13.67 18.94 -1.48
CA PRO A 243 13.74 18.45 -2.86
C PRO A 243 13.62 16.92 -2.90
N GLY A 244 12.72 16.42 -3.74
CA GLY A 244 12.50 14.98 -3.93
C GLY A 244 11.73 14.29 -2.81
N SER A 245 11.21 15.00 -1.78
CA SER A 245 10.36 14.37 -0.77
C SER A 245 8.94 14.08 -1.29
N LEU A 246 8.28 13.10 -0.68
CA LEU A 246 6.89 12.76 -0.99
C LEU A 246 5.94 13.92 -0.67
N GLY A 247 6.16 14.62 0.45
CA GLY A 247 5.38 15.81 0.81
C GLY A 247 5.48 16.91 -0.21
N ASN A 248 6.70 17.27 -0.63
CA ASN A 248 6.91 18.25 -1.69
C ASN A 248 6.28 17.80 -3.02
N TYR A 249 6.53 16.56 -3.44
CA TYR A 249 5.97 16.06 -4.70
C TYR A 249 4.45 15.97 -4.66
N GLY A 250 3.89 15.27 -3.67
CA GLY A 250 2.44 15.04 -3.54
C GLY A 250 1.70 16.30 -3.14
N GLY A 251 2.13 16.94 -2.04
CA GLY A 251 1.44 18.07 -1.42
C GLY A 251 1.60 19.36 -2.21
N VAL A 252 2.84 19.80 -2.35
CA VAL A 252 3.12 21.12 -2.97
C VAL A 252 2.91 21.08 -4.48
N HIS A 253 3.38 20.00 -5.13
CA HIS A 253 3.40 19.96 -6.61
C HIS A 253 2.15 19.39 -7.23
N LYS A 254 1.59 18.29 -6.66
CA LYS A 254 0.39 17.64 -7.20
C LYS A 254 -0.89 18.13 -6.54
N GLY A 255 -0.79 18.93 -5.48
CA GLY A 255 -1.95 19.44 -4.75
C GLY A 255 -2.75 18.33 -4.04
N ILE A 256 -2.12 17.19 -3.81
CA ILE A 256 -2.70 16.10 -3.02
C ILE A 256 -2.26 16.30 -1.58
N PRO A 257 -3.16 16.57 -0.61
CA PRO A 257 -2.76 16.71 0.78
C PRO A 257 -1.90 15.55 1.24
N VAL A 258 -0.76 15.84 1.88
CA VAL A 258 0.12 14.85 2.50
C VAL A 258 0.20 15.14 3.99
N VAL A 259 -0.34 14.24 4.79
CA VAL A 259 -0.18 14.23 6.25
C VAL A 259 1.03 13.37 6.57
N THR A 260 2.07 13.96 7.15
CA THR A 260 3.24 13.23 7.61
C THR A 260 3.15 13.03 9.12
N VAL A 261 3.02 11.76 9.51
CA VAL A 261 2.96 11.34 10.92
C VAL A 261 4.37 10.99 11.35
N GLU A 262 5.03 11.86 12.08
CA GLU A 262 6.36 11.65 12.66
C GLU A 262 6.23 11.06 14.06
N LEU A 263 6.33 9.75 14.19
CA LEU A 263 6.26 9.05 15.48
C LEU A 263 7.44 9.45 16.39
N PRO A 264 7.29 9.41 17.73
CA PRO A 264 8.35 9.87 18.62
C PRO A 264 9.52 8.89 18.76
N ASN A 265 9.41 7.67 18.23
CA ASN A 265 10.45 6.65 18.33
C ASN A 265 10.45 5.73 17.12
N ALA A 266 11.62 5.58 16.47
CA ALA A 266 11.77 4.75 15.29
C ALA A 266 11.66 3.23 15.57
N MET A 267 12.03 2.79 16.78
CA MET A 267 12.15 1.39 17.15
C MET A 267 11.00 0.88 18.02
N ARG A 268 10.22 1.77 18.64
CA ARG A 268 9.11 1.42 19.53
C ARG A 268 7.81 1.94 18.95
N THR A 269 6.89 1.03 18.72
CA THR A 269 5.51 1.38 18.31
C THR A 269 4.81 2.07 19.47
N PRO A 270 4.02 3.13 19.24
CA PRO A 270 3.14 3.70 20.24
C PRO A 270 2.17 2.65 20.79
N LEU A 271 1.64 2.88 21.99
CA LEU A 271 0.63 2.02 22.59
C LEU A 271 -0.62 1.92 21.69
N ASP A 272 -1.34 0.80 21.77
CA ASP A 272 -2.56 0.56 20.99
C ASP A 272 -3.57 1.71 21.14
N ALA A 273 -3.73 2.25 22.35
CA ALA A 273 -4.61 3.38 22.61
C ALA A 273 -4.15 4.66 21.88
N GLU A 274 -2.85 4.92 21.83
CA GLU A 274 -2.28 6.09 21.13
C GLU A 274 -2.41 5.92 19.61
N THR A 275 -2.12 4.72 19.10
CA THR A 275 -2.27 4.39 17.68
C THR A 275 -3.72 4.51 17.22
N ARG A 276 -4.67 4.04 18.06
CA ARG A 276 -6.12 4.20 17.83
C ARG A 276 -6.53 5.67 17.88
N GLN A 277 -6.01 6.45 18.84
CA GLN A 277 -6.37 7.87 18.95
C GLN A 277 -5.91 8.67 17.73
N MET A 278 -4.69 8.42 17.20
CA MET A 278 -4.22 9.03 15.96
C MET A 278 -5.13 8.69 14.78
N TRP A 279 -5.57 7.43 14.68
CA TRP A 279 -6.52 6.98 13.65
C TRP A 279 -7.85 7.72 13.74
N LEU A 280 -8.45 7.82 14.92
CA LEU A 280 -9.72 8.50 15.13
C LEU A 280 -9.64 10.00 14.83
N ASP A 281 -8.54 10.64 15.23
CA ASP A 281 -8.34 12.07 14.95
C ASP A 281 -8.13 12.31 13.44
N LEU A 282 -7.43 11.42 12.73
CA LEU A 282 -7.29 11.46 11.27
C LEU A 282 -8.65 11.36 10.59
N GLN A 283 -9.47 10.38 10.97
CA GLN A 283 -10.82 10.22 10.38
C GLN A 283 -11.71 11.42 10.65
N ARG A 284 -11.65 11.99 11.85
CA ARG A 284 -12.41 13.20 12.19
C ARG A 284 -11.98 14.39 11.35
N TRP A 285 -10.68 14.62 11.21
CA TRP A 285 -10.15 15.68 10.36
C TRP A 285 -10.53 15.48 8.89
N MET A 286 -10.45 14.25 8.38
CA MET A 286 -10.88 13.92 7.01
C MET A 286 -12.36 14.25 6.81
N ALA A 287 -13.22 13.88 7.77
CA ALA A 287 -14.64 14.18 7.72
C ALA A 287 -14.93 15.68 7.67
N ASP A 288 -14.16 16.47 8.42
CA ASP A 288 -14.35 17.93 8.50
C ASP A 288 -13.77 18.70 7.32
N LYS A 289 -12.67 18.24 6.73
CA LYS A 289 -11.84 19.06 5.83
C LYS A 289 -11.67 18.52 4.43
N LEU A 290 -11.83 17.22 4.23
CA LEU A 290 -11.60 16.58 2.93
C LEU A 290 -12.85 15.96 2.33
N TRP A 291 -13.90 15.80 3.12
CA TRP A 291 -15.12 15.17 2.62
C TRP A 291 -15.81 16.10 1.62
N PRO A 292 -16.09 15.64 0.41
CA PRO A 292 -16.84 16.46 -0.54
C PRO A 292 -18.26 16.73 0.01
N ALA A 293 -18.76 17.94 -0.17
CA ALA A 293 -20.12 18.27 0.23
C ALA A 293 -21.15 17.32 -0.43
N PRO A 294 -22.29 17.03 0.22
CA PRO A 294 -23.34 16.24 -0.40
C PRO A 294 -23.73 16.84 -1.76
N GLY A 295 -23.47 16.10 -2.85
CA GLY A 295 -23.74 16.56 -4.22
C GLY A 295 -22.51 16.84 -5.08
N ASP A 296 -21.33 17.00 -4.51
CA ASP A 296 -20.08 17.13 -5.27
C ASP A 296 -19.69 15.78 -5.88
N LYS A 297 -19.59 15.76 -7.22
CA LYS A 297 -19.07 14.56 -7.92
C LYS A 297 -17.58 14.43 -7.64
N VAL A 298 -17.17 13.26 -7.18
CA VAL A 298 -15.76 12.88 -7.10
C VAL A 298 -15.15 12.95 -8.50
N LYS A 299 -14.28 13.92 -8.74
CA LYS A 299 -13.58 14.11 -10.01
C LYS A 299 -12.48 13.06 -10.19
#